data_318816e1e6fa2243e91958a2c81190fc
#
_entry.id   318816e1e6fa2243e91958a2c81190fc
#
_cell.length_a   1.000
_cell.length_b   1.000
_cell.length_c   1.000
_cell.angle_alpha   90.00
_cell.angle_beta   90.00
_cell.angle_gamma   90.00
#
_symmetry.space_group_name_H-M   'P 1'
#
loop_
_entity.id
_entity.type
_entity.pdbx_description
1 polymer ?
#
loop_
_entity_poly.entity_id
_entity_poly.type
_entity_poly.pdbx_seq_one_letter_code
_entity_poly.pdbx_strand_id
1 'polypeptide(L)'
;MILSVAIMMSAAAAPNPARAGQVDASIPSSYDATWHRENFWSGEYPNGFTMAATLTIPIRSRPDPAAPKSLPCRLKRGATYHVWNKSRVASGKLQFVSYTRIETYQLKADYKTQLSRKSDNDSIDIGFRSGDRWSLLAPLSEGMFLMETGNTMYLAGQDLIDNSERLGVSTDKPAVQDEWLGLRCANGTAGWILLGEIKENPAFADPNVPGYGEASDKR
;
A
#
# COMPACT_ATOMS: atom_id res chain seq x y z
N MET A 1 33.86 21.48 53.15
CA MET A 1 32.59 20.93 52.63
C MET A 1 32.49 21.34 51.16
N ILE A 2 32.92 20.44 50.24
CA ILE A 2 33.05 20.75 48.80
C ILE A 2 31.89 20.04 48.12
N LEU A 3 30.98 20.82 47.50
CA LEU A 3 29.80 20.33 46.79
C LEU A 3 30.23 20.03 45.35
N SER A 4 30.30 18.74 44.99
CA SER A 4 30.52 18.32 43.59
C SER A 4 29.19 18.30 42.84
N VAL A 5 29.05 19.16 41.84
CA VAL A 5 27.93 19.15 40.90
C VAL A 5 28.28 18.21 39.76
N ALA A 6 27.55 17.09 39.67
CA ALA A 6 27.65 16.18 38.53
C ALA A 6 26.77 16.69 37.39
N ILE A 7 27.39 17.10 36.29
CA ILE A 7 26.73 17.47 35.05
C ILE A 7 26.44 16.15 34.29
N MET A 8 25.16 15.74 34.22
CA MET A 8 24.73 14.66 33.32
C MET A 8 24.65 15.22 31.90
N MET A 9 25.58 14.88 31.07
CA MET A 9 25.48 15.07 29.61
C MET A 9 24.53 14.02 29.02
N SER A 10 23.39 14.46 28.55
CA SER A 10 22.47 13.65 27.76
C SER A 10 23.08 13.47 26.37
N ALA A 11 23.52 12.26 26.03
CA ALA A 11 23.99 11.93 24.70
C ALA A 11 22.78 11.82 23.78
N ALA A 12 22.64 12.75 22.84
CA ALA A 12 21.70 12.61 21.72
C ALA A 12 22.11 11.40 20.89
N ALA A 13 21.23 10.41 20.77
CA ALA A 13 21.44 9.25 19.93
C ALA A 13 21.54 9.70 18.47
N ALA A 14 22.69 9.45 17.83
CA ALA A 14 22.90 9.65 16.41
C ALA A 14 21.97 8.73 15.62
N PRO A 15 21.41 9.17 14.46
CA PRO A 15 20.59 8.32 13.61
C PRO A 15 21.41 7.13 13.11
N ASN A 16 20.83 5.94 13.25
CA ASN A 16 21.47 4.67 12.93
C ASN A 16 21.64 4.54 11.39
N PRO A 17 22.86 4.41 10.84
CA PRO A 17 23.12 4.32 9.40
C PRO A 17 22.82 2.94 8.81
N ALA A 18 22.16 2.02 9.52
CA ALA A 18 22.07 0.60 9.19
C ALA A 18 20.98 0.22 8.16
N ARG A 19 20.31 1.16 7.48
CA ARG A 19 19.36 0.83 6.40
C ARG A 19 19.84 1.17 4.99
N ALA A 20 21.05 1.67 4.83
CA ALA A 20 21.66 1.81 3.51
C ALA A 20 22.36 0.50 3.13
N GLY A 21 21.66 -0.47 2.49
CA GLY A 21 22.46 -1.52 1.91
C GLY A 21 21.90 -2.91 1.63
N GLN A 22 20.61 -3.16 1.75
CA GLN A 22 20.04 -4.33 1.06
C GLN A 22 18.91 -3.85 0.15
N VAL A 23 19.29 -3.53 -1.10
CA VAL A 23 18.31 -3.40 -2.19
C VAL A 23 17.76 -4.80 -2.38
N ASP A 24 16.50 -5.02 -1.96
CA ASP A 24 15.78 -6.25 -2.28
C ASP A 24 15.71 -6.33 -3.81
N ALA A 25 16.47 -7.25 -4.41
CA ALA A 25 16.52 -7.44 -5.86
C ALA A 25 15.15 -7.76 -6.48
N SER A 26 14.14 -8.03 -5.66
CA SER A 26 12.75 -8.22 -6.06
C SER A 26 11.98 -6.91 -6.27
N ILE A 27 12.49 -5.77 -5.78
CA ILE A 27 11.86 -4.47 -5.97
C ILE A 27 12.34 -3.88 -7.30
N PRO A 28 11.43 -3.53 -8.23
CA PRO A 28 11.78 -2.87 -9.47
C PRO A 28 12.48 -1.53 -9.24
N SER A 29 13.43 -1.16 -10.10
CA SER A 29 14.20 0.07 -9.97
C SER A 29 13.37 1.36 -10.04
N SER A 30 12.14 1.29 -10.54
CA SER A 30 11.18 2.41 -10.53
C SER A 30 10.62 2.73 -9.14
N TYR A 31 10.78 1.82 -8.19
CA TYR A 31 10.30 1.96 -6.82
C TYR A 31 11.50 1.94 -5.87
N ASP A 32 12.01 3.10 -5.54
CA ASP A 32 13.16 3.27 -4.65
C ASP A 32 12.75 3.18 -3.16
N ALA A 33 13.67 3.51 -2.26
CA ALA A 33 13.44 3.48 -0.82
C ALA A 33 12.34 4.46 -0.32
N THR A 34 11.81 5.30 -1.19
CA THR A 34 10.68 6.19 -0.87
C THR A 34 9.31 5.55 -1.12
N TRP A 35 9.30 4.27 -1.49
CA TRP A 35 8.09 3.50 -1.72
C TRP A 35 8.00 2.32 -0.75
N HIS A 36 6.78 2.10 -0.24
CA HIS A 36 6.44 0.91 0.53
C HIS A 36 5.72 -0.10 -0.36
N ARG A 37 6.07 -1.39 -0.21
CA ARG A 37 5.47 -2.48 -0.98
C ARG A 37 4.60 -3.35 -0.10
N GLU A 38 3.37 -3.64 -0.57
CA GLU A 38 2.50 -4.67 -0.02
C GLU A 38 2.13 -5.71 -1.08
N ASN A 39 2.02 -6.99 -0.67
CA ASN A 39 1.73 -8.10 -1.58
C ASN A 39 0.31 -8.63 -1.43
N PHE A 40 -0.59 -7.88 -0.81
CA PHE A 40 -1.98 -8.26 -0.61
C PHE A 40 -2.88 -7.04 -0.71
N TRP A 41 -4.13 -7.30 -1.05
CA TRP A 41 -5.20 -6.30 -1.01
C TRP A 41 -5.85 -6.28 0.37
N SER A 42 -5.94 -5.12 0.98
CA SER A 42 -6.53 -4.91 2.32
C SER A 42 -7.84 -4.14 2.28
N GLY A 43 -8.29 -3.70 1.10
CA GLY A 43 -9.53 -2.93 0.94
C GLY A 43 -10.78 -3.78 1.19
N GLU A 44 -11.87 -3.10 1.56
CA GLU A 44 -13.19 -3.69 1.82
C GLU A 44 -13.82 -4.25 0.54
N TYR A 45 -13.56 -3.61 -0.58
CA TYR A 45 -14.16 -3.91 -1.86
C TYR A 45 -13.23 -4.75 -2.73
N PRO A 46 -13.78 -5.59 -3.64
CA PRO A 46 -12.96 -6.25 -4.64
C PRO A 46 -12.18 -5.24 -5.48
N ASN A 47 -10.88 -5.49 -5.71
CA ASN A 47 -10.06 -4.68 -6.59
C ASN A 47 -9.66 -5.47 -7.84
N GLY A 48 -9.77 -4.84 -9.00
CA GLY A 48 -9.52 -5.47 -10.28
C GLY A 48 -10.53 -5.03 -11.34
N PHE A 49 -10.94 -5.95 -12.21
CA PHE A 49 -11.88 -5.62 -13.30
C PHE A 49 -12.63 -6.83 -13.84
N THR A 50 -13.77 -6.55 -14.48
CA THR A 50 -14.50 -7.46 -15.35
C THR A 50 -14.46 -6.95 -16.79
N MET A 51 -14.21 -7.84 -17.75
CA MET A 51 -14.13 -7.48 -19.15
C MET A 51 -15.51 -7.24 -19.76
N ALA A 52 -15.82 -6.01 -20.15
CA ALA A 52 -17.04 -5.68 -20.92
C ALA A 52 -16.96 -6.14 -22.38
N ALA A 53 -15.77 -6.29 -22.95
CA ALA A 53 -15.52 -6.75 -24.32
C ALA A 53 -14.31 -7.68 -24.37
N THR A 54 -14.22 -8.49 -25.44
CA THR A 54 -12.99 -9.25 -25.73
C THR A 54 -11.95 -8.31 -26.34
N LEU A 55 -10.76 -8.27 -25.72
CA LEU A 55 -9.69 -7.36 -26.13
C LEU A 55 -8.32 -8.05 -26.05
N THR A 56 -7.41 -7.66 -26.90
CA THR A 56 -5.97 -7.99 -26.75
C THR A 56 -5.22 -6.71 -26.45
N ILE A 57 -4.56 -6.66 -25.28
CA ILE A 57 -3.77 -5.54 -24.83
C ILE A 57 -2.32 -5.94 -24.61
N PRO A 58 -1.37 -5.03 -24.76
CA PRO A 58 0.00 -5.27 -24.34
C PRO A 58 0.11 -5.13 -22.82
N ILE A 59 0.72 -6.11 -22.18
CA ILE A 59 1.02 -6.11 -20.73
C ILE A 59 2.52 -6.21 -20.47
N ARG A 60 2.92 -6.03 -19.20
CA ARG A 60 4.32 -6.07 -18.77
C ARG A 60 4.68 -7.44 -18.21
N SER A 61 5.96 -7.81 -18.29
CA SER A 61 6.48 -9.06 -17.70
C SER A 61 6.64 -8.98 -16.18
N ARG A 62 6.72 -7.77 -15.63
CA ARG A 62 6.90 -7.51 -14.19
C ARG A 62 6.13 -6.24 -13.77
N PRO A 63 5.80 -6.07 -12.47
CA PRO A 63 5.10 -4.89 -11.94
C PRO A 63 6.06 -3.68 -11.83
N ASP A 64 6.40 -3.11 -12.96
CA ASP A 64 7.37 -2.02 -13.09
C ASP A 64 6.90 -1.09 -14.20
N PRO A 65 6.61 0.20 -13.94
CA PRO A 65 6.16 1.14 -14.96
C PRO A 65 7.19 1.36 -16.07
N ALA A 66 8.49 1.16 -15.79
CA ALA A 66 9.55 1.24 -16.78
C ALA A 66 9.67 -0.03 -17.65
N ALA A 67 9.06 -1.16 -17.24
CA ALA A 67 9.08 -2.36 -18.06
C ALA A 67 8.24 -2.16 -19.34
N PRO A 68 8.72 -2.66 -20.51
CA PRO A 68 7.98 -2.51 -21.75
C PRO A 68 6.65 -3.29 -21.74
N LYS A 69 5.59 -2.69 -22.29
CA LYS A 69 4.31 -3.35 -22.58
C LYS A 69 4.46 -4.15 -23.87
N SER A 70 5.05 -5.33 -23.83
CA SER A 70 5.39 -6.13 -25.03
C SER A 70 4.69 -7.47 -25.10
N LEU A 71 4.06 -7.94 -24.01
CA LEU A 71 3.42 -9.26 -23.97
C LEU A 71 1.94 -9.15 -24.39
N PRO A 72 1.52 -9.79 -25.50
CA PRO A 72 0.10 -9.75 -25.91
C PRO A 72 -0.76 -10.56 -24.94
N CYS A 73 -1.74 -9.92 -24.35
CA CYS A 73 -2.67 -10.52 -23.40
C CYS A 73 -4.10 -10.48 -23.99
N ARG A 74 -4.65 -11.63 -24.32
CA ARG A 74 -6.04 -11.74 -24.74
C ARG A 74 -6.94 -11.91 -23.50
N LEU A 75 -7.83 -10.95 -23.31
CA LEU A 75 -8.85 -10.93 -22.25
C LEU A 75 -10.22 -11.19 -22.91
N LYS A 76 -11.01 -12.10 -22.34
CA LYS A 76 -12.33 -12.48 -22.90
C LYS A 76 -13.43 -11.68 -22.22
N ARG A 77 -14.45 -11.29 -22.97
CA ARG A 77 -15.68 -10.70 -22.43
C ARG A 77 -16.25 -11.56 -21.30
N GLY A 78 -16.69 -10.92 -20.22
CA GLY A 78 -17.26 -11.57 -19.04
C GLY A 78 -16.23 -12.20 -18.09
N ALA A 79 -14.95 -12.24 -18.47
CA ALA A 79 -13.91 -12.71 -17.53
C ALA A 79 -13.64 -11.66 -16.47
N THR A 80 -13.61 -12.10 -15.20
CA THR A 80 -13.30 -11.25 -14.04
C THR A 80 -11.94 -11.60 -13.47
N TYR A 81 -11.13 -10.59 -13.22
CA TYR A 81 -9.82 -10.64 -12.63
C TYR A 81 -9.80 -9.72 -11.41
N HIS A 82 -9.76 -10.29 -10.20
CA HIS A 82 -9.88 -9.50 -8.98
C HIS A 82 -9.14 -10.12 -7.81
N VAL A 83 -8.79 -9.28 -6.86
CA VAL A 83 -8.35 -9.64 -5.51
C VAL A 83 -9.36 -9.09 -4.51
N TRP A 84 -9.75 -9.94 -3.56
CA TRP A 84 -10.67 -9.55 -2.51
C TRP A 84 -10.53 -10.54 -1.37
N ASN A 85 -10.15 -10.36 -0.26
CA ASN A 85 -9.92 -11.31 0.81
C ASN A 85 -8.78 -12.32 0.57
N LYS A 86 -7.84 -12.40 1.49
CA LYS A 86 -6.65 -13.29 1.44
C LYS A 86 -6.99 -14.77 1.19
N SER A 87 -8.12 -15.25 1.71
CA SER A 87 -8.57 -16.65 1.54
C SER A 87 -9.13 -16.98 0.16
N ARG A 88 -9.46 -15.97 -0.65
CA ARG A 88 -10.05 -16.13 -1.99
C ARG A 88 -9.10 -15.81 -3.14
N VAL A 89 -7.87 -15.39 -2.88
CA VAL A 89 -6.79 -15.43 -3.89
C VAL A 89 -6.44 -16.90 -4.14
N ALA A 90 -7.51 -17.65 -4.45
CA ALA A 90 -7.43 -19.07 -4.71
C ALA A 90 -6.65 -19.28 -6.00
N SER A 91 -5.78 -20.26 -6.00
CA SER A 91 -5.26 -20.97 -7.15
C SER A 91 -4.01 -20.43 -7.85
N GLY A 92 -3.21 -19.52 -7.29
CA GLY A 92 -1.92 -19.14 -7.90
C GLY A 92 -2.02 -18.51 -9.30
N LYS A 93 -3.24 -18.14 -9.75
CA LYS A 93 -3.52 -17.58 -11.07
C LYS A 93 -3.50 -16.06 -11.10
N LEU A 94 -3.71 -15.44 -9.94
CA LEU A 94 -3.69 -14.00 -9.76
C LEU A 94 -2.70 -13.64 -8.68
N GLN A 95 -1.99 -12.56 -8.89
CA GLN A 95 -1.07 -11.96 -7.93
C GLN A 95 -1.42 -10.48 -7.80
N PHE A 96 -1.17 -9.92 -6.63
CA PHE A 96 -1.35 -8.50 -6.39
C PHE A 96 -0.12 -7.94 -5.69
N VAL A 97 0.28 -6.77 -6.11
CA VAL A 97 1.27 -5.96 -5.41
C VAL A 97 0.89 -4.49 -5.54
N SER A 98 1.01 -3.76 -4.45
CA SER A 98 0.90 -2.30 -4.45
C SER A 98 2.22 -1.67 -4.00
N TYR A 99 2.51 -0.53 -4.59
CA TYR A 99 3.59 0.36 -4.17
C TYR A 99 2.97 1.69 -3.78
N THR A 100 3.15 2.08 -2.52
CA THR A 100 2.65 3.35 -1.99
C THR A 100 3.82 4.28 -1.72
N ARG A 101 3.74 5.52 -2.19
CA ARG A 101 4.75 6.53 -1.87
C ARG A 101 4.69 6.84 -0.38
N ILE A 102 5.81 6.67 0.30
CA ILE A 102 5.93 6.95 1.74
C ILE A 102 5.75 8.44 1.98
N GLU A 103 4.88 8.79 2.91
CA GLU A 103 4.62 10.16 3.30
C GLU A 103 5.02 10.36 4.75
N THR A 104 5.64 11.50 5.05
CA THR A 104 6.03 11.86 6.41
C THR A 104 5.02 12.82 7.01
N TYR A 105 4.62 12.55 8.23
CA TYR A 105 3.73 13.35 9.06
C TYR A 105 4.44 13.80 10.34
N GLN A 106 3.98 14.90 10.91
CA GLN A 106 4.47 15.45 12.17
C GLN A 106 3.30 15.78 13.09
N LEU A 107 3.36 15.39 14.36
CA LEU A 107 2.33 15.67 15.36
C LEU A 107 2.24 17.18 15.65
N LYS A 108 1.01 17.73 15.62
CA LYS A 108 0.72 19.14 15.95
C LYS A 108 0.81 19.44 17.45
N ALA A 109 0.50 18.44 18.28
CA ALA A 109 0.48 18.52 19.74
C ALA A 109 0.84 17.17 20.35
N ASP A 110 1.02 17.10 21.66
CA ASP A 110 1.13 15.84 22.38
C ASP A 110 -0.14 15.01 22.17
N TYR A 111 0.04 13.74 21.81
CA TYR A 111 -1.06 12.87 21.45
C TYR A 111 -0.84 11.45 21.99
N LYS A 112 -1.89 10.86 22.55
CA LYS A 112 -1.86 9.47 23.03
C LYS A 112 -2.88 8.66 22.23
N THR A 113 -2.47 7.51 21.77
CA THR A 113 -3.33 6.60 21.02
C THR A 113 -2.92 5.15 21.25
N GLN A 114 -3.84 4.25 20.98
CA GLN A 114 -3.56 2.82 20.96
C GLN A 114 -3.29 2.38 19.54
N LEU A 115 -2.15 1.76 19.31
CA LEU A 115 -1.75 1.22 18.00
C LEU A 115 -1.61 -0.29 18.07
N SER A 116 -1.94 -0.99 16.99
CA SER A 116 -1.69 -2.43 16.86
C SER A 116 -0.40 -2.67 16.11
N ARG A 117 0.54 -3.40 16.72
CA ARG A 117 1.81 -3.73 16.05
C ARG A 117 1.57 -4.73 14.91
N LYS A 118 2.12 -4.44 13.71
CA LYS A 118 1.93 -5.31 12.53
C LYS A 118 2.49 -6.73 12.70
N SER A 119 3.54 -6.90 13.52
CA SER A 119 4.23 -8.19 13.68
C SER A 119 3.42 -9.26 14.41
N ASP A 120 2.62 -8.87 15.38
CA ASP A 120 1.93 -9.76 16.32
C ASP A 120 0.48 -9.36 16.60
N ASN A 121 0.04 -8.21 16.10
CA ASN A 121 -1.24 -7.56 16.36
C ASN A 121 -1.47 -7.15 17.84
N ASP A 122 -0.41 -7.09 18.62
CA ASP A 122 -0.53 -6.58 19.99
C ASP A 122 -0.88 -5.11 20.01
N SER A 123 -1.89 -4.77 20.79
CA SER A 123 -2.28 -3.37 21.02
C SER A 123 -1.39 -2.77 22.09
N ILE A 124 -0.79 -1.63 21.79
CA ILE A 124 0.07 -0.90 22.72
C ILE A 124 -0.35 0.58 22.80
N ASP A 125 -0.26 1.14 23.98
CA ASP A 125 -0.45 2.57 24.18
C ASP A 125 0.83 3.32 23.83
N ILE A 126 0.75 4.26 22.89
CA ILE A 126 1.86 5.10 22.48
C ILE A 126 1.54 6.56 22.79
N GLY A 127 2.49 7.23 23.44
CA GLY A 127 2.47 8.67 23.63
C GLY A 127 3.43 9.35 22.67
N PHE A 128 2.90 10.16 21.78
CA PHE A 128 3.67 11.06 20.93
C PHE A 128 3.76 12.45 21.55
N ARG A 129 4.84 13.14 21.27
CA ARG A 129 5.02 14.56 21.62
C ARG A 129 4.77 15.42 20.40
N SER A 130 4.43 16.67 20.64
CA SER A 130 4.41 17.69 19.58
C SER A 130 5.75 17.71 18.84
N GLY A 131 5.70 17.65 17.52
CA GLY A 131 6.88 17.58 16.67
C GLY A 131 7.41 16.19 16.35
N ASP A 132 6.93 15.13 17.02
CA ASP A 132 7.29 13.74 16.68
C ASP A 132 6.85 13.40 15.26
N ARG A 133 7.69 12.63 14.55
CA ARG A 133 7.45 12.26 13.15
C ARG A 133 7.15 10.78 13.01
N TRP A 134 6.29 10.48 12.05
CA TRP A 134 5.95 9.14 11.62
C TRP A 134 5.74 9.09 10.11
N SER A 135 5.80 7.90 9.53
CA SER A 135 5.64 7.68 8.10
C SER A 135 4.37 6.88 7.82
N LEU A 136 3.53 7.37 6.90
CA LEU A 136 2.45 6.59 6.31
C LEU A 136 3.04 5.70 5.22
N LEU A 137 2.83 4.39 5.34
CA LEU A 137 3.38 3.39 4.43
C LEU A 137 2.32 2.91 3.42
N ALA A 138 1.11 2.63 3.87
CA ALA A 138 0.03 2.17 3.00
C ALA A 138 -1.34 2.50 3.59
N PRO A 139 -2.30 3.00 2.79
CA PRO A 139 -3.70 3.03 3.19
C PRO A 139 -4.23 1.60 3.25
N LEU A 140 -5.14 1.35 4.18
CA LEU A 140 -5.86 0.10 4.35
C LEU A 140 -7.37 0.34 4.18
N SER A 141 -8.21 -0.48 4.77
CA SER A 141 -9.66 -0.27 4.77
C SER A 141 -10.14 0.50 5.99
N GLU A 142 -11.35 1.06 5.95
CA GLU A 142 -12.09 1.63 7.08
C GLU A 142 -11.34 2.76 7.81
N GLY A 143 -10.60 3.61 7.07
CA GLY A 143 -9.83 4.70 7.67
C GLY A 143 -8.59 4.22 8.44
N MET A 144 -8.23 2.96 8.30
CA MET A 144 -7.00 2.40 8.85
C MET A 144 -5.85 2.53 7.86
N PHE A 145 -4.65 2.63 8.37
CA PHE A 145 -3.43 2.64 7.55
C PHE A 145 -2.26 1.97 8.27
N LEU A 146 -1.28 1.57 7.48
CA LEU A 146 0.00 1.10 7.96
C LEU A 146 0.93 2.30 8.13
N MET A 147 1.52 2.43 9.31
CA MET A 147 2.49 3.47 9.62
C MET A 147 3.79 2.90 10.18
N GLU A 148 4.84 3.71 10.17
CA GLU A 148 6.12 3.41 10.83
C GLU A 148 6.55 4.56 11.73
N THR A 149 6.96 4.23 12.94
CA THR A 149 7.68 5.13 13.84
C THR A 149 8.72 4.34 14.62
N GLY A 150 9.91 4.89 14.85
CA GLY A 150 10.98 4.21 15.57
C GLY A 150 11.38 2.84 14.97
N ASN A 151 11.34 2.65 13.65
CA ASN A 151 11.59 1.38 12.94
C ASN A 151 10.59 0.26 13.26
N THR A 152 9.42 0.59 13.79
CA THR A 152 8.35 -0.38 14.06
C THR A 152 7.11 0.00 13.26
N MET A 153 6.49 -1.01 12.63
CA MET A 153 5.26 -0.83 11.87
C MET A 153 4.04 -1.10 12.73
N TYR A 154 3.03 -0.24 12.57
CA TYR A 154 1.77 -0.28 13.31
C TYR A 154 0.58 -0.08 12.38
N LEU A 155 -0.56 -0.61 12.80
CA LEU A 155 -1.86 -0.24 12.26
C LEU A 155 -2.38 0.94 13.08
N ALA A 156 -2.78 2.00 12.40
CA ALA A 156 -3.30 3.23 13.01
C ALA A 156 -4.60 3.66 12.34
N GLY A 157 -5.40 4.44 13.06
CA GLY A 157 -6.64 5.01 12.58
C GLY A 157 -6.49 6.44 12.07
N GLN A 158 -7.53 6.95 11.41
CA GLN A 158 -7.60 8.29 10.81
C GLN A 158 -7.30 9.42 11.83
N ASP A 159 -7.63 9.21 13.09
CA ASP A 159 -7.39 10.14 14.19
C ASP A 159 -5.92 10.57 14.32
N LEU A 160 -4.97 9.69 14.02
CA LEU A 160 -3.54 10.04 14.02
C LEU A 160 -3.20 11.02 12.89
N ILE A 161 -3.78 10.86 11.70
CA ILE A 161 -3.62 11.81 10.58
C ILE A 161 -4.21 13.17 10.97
N ASP A 162 -5.40 13.20 11.55
CA ASP A 162 -6.11 14.42 11.92
C ASP A 162 -5.33 15.26 12.95
N ASN A 163 -4.59 14.59 13.84
CA ASN A 163 -3.71 15.21 14.83
C ASN A 163 -2.30 15.54 14.30
N SER A 164 -2.05 15.28 13.01
CA SER A 164 -0.73 15.50 12.38
C SER A 164 -0.83 16.52 11.23
N GLU A 165 0.31 17.01 10.80
CA GLU A 165 0.49 17.74 9.54
C GLU A 165 1.36 16.92 8.60
N ARG A 166 1.02 16.91 7.31
CA ARG A 166 1.78 16.24 6.27
C ARG A 166 2.94 17.12 5.84
N LEU A 167 4.15 16.58 5.84
CA LEU A 167 5.35 17.31 5.50
C LEU A 167 5.68 17.19 4.00
N GLY A 168 6.07 18.31 3.39
CA GLY A 168 6.68 18.33 2.05
C GLY A 168 5.73 18.18 0.86
N VAL A 169 4.42 18.01 1.07
CA VAL A 169 3.42 17.86 -0.01
C VAL A 169 2.14 18.62 0.38
N SER A 170 1.41 19.14 -0.63
CA SER A 170 0.08 19.71 -0.39
C SER A 170 -0.85 18.66 0.21
N THR A 171 -1.57 19.03 1.28
CA THR A 171 -2.50 18.17 2.02
C THR A 171 -3.68 17.65 1.18
N ASP A 172 -3.93 18.29 0.03
CA ASP A 172 -5.11 18.02 -0.80
C ASP A 172 -4.94 16.88 -1.81
N LYS A 173 -3.75 16.27 -1.89
CA LYS A 173 -3.50 15.16 -2.80
C LYS A 173 -3.43 13.85 -2.03
N PRO A 174 -4.18 12.81 -2.46
CA PRO A 174 -4.05 11.48 -1.87
C PRO A 174 -2.63 10.94 -2.07
N ALA A 175 -2.25 9.98 -1.23
CA ALA A 175 -1.01 9.24 -1.41
C ALA A 175 -0.96 8.61 -2.81
N VAL A 176 0.20 8.73 -3.46
CA VAL A 176 0.40 8.07 -4.76
C VAL A 176 0.55 6.58 -4.52
N GLN A 177 -0.32 5.79 -5.16
CA GLN A 177 -0.31 4.34 -5.06
C GLN A 177 -0.41 3.71 -6.44
N ASP A 178 0.53 2.83 -6.76
CA ASP A 178 0.53 2.00 -7.95
C ASP A 178 0.07 0.58 -7.58
N GLU A 179 -1.06 0.17 -8.14
CA GLU A 179 -1.66 -1.14 -7.91
C GLU A 179 -1.50 -2.03 -9.13
N TRP A 180 -0.89 -3.18 -8.94
CA TRP A 180 -0.56 -4.12 -10.00
C TRP A 180 -1.28 -5.43 -9.83
N LEU A 181 -1.93 -5.87 -10.89
CA LEU A 181 -2.56 -7.18 -10.96
C LEU A 181 -1.78 -8.09 -11.91
N GLY A 182 -1.18 -9.13 -11.36
CA GLY A 182 -0.53 -10.21 -12.11
C GLY A 182 -1.56 -11.26 -12.48
N LEU A 183 -1.67 -11.59 -13.76
CA LEU A 183 -2.69 -12.50 -14.25
C LEU A 183 -2.21 -13.40 -15.39
N ARG A 184 -2.97 -14.47 -15.66
CA ARG A 184 -2.81 -15.31 -16.84
C ARG A 184 -3.95 -15.03 -17.83
N CYS A 185 -3.57 -14.64 -19.03
CA CYS A 185 -4.45 -14.28 -20.12
C CYS A 185 -5.07 -15.52 -20.80
N ALA A 186 -6.13 -15.35 -21.56
CA ALA A 186 -6.82 -16.45 -22.27
C ALA A 186 -5.95 -17.13 -23.34
N ASN A 187 -4.94 -16.47 -23.86
CA ASN A 187 -3.93 -17.02 -24.78
C ASN A 187 -2.73 -17.67 -24.07
N GLY A 188 -2.79 -17.84 -22.74
CA GLY A 188 -1.74 -18.46 -21.94
C GLY A 188 -0.62 -17.51 -21.48
N THR A 189 -0.52 -16.31 -22.02
CA THR A 189 0.45 -15.30 -21.59
C THR A 189 0.22 -14.94 -20.12
N ALA A 190 1.29 -14.84 -19.34
CA ALA A 190 1.27 -14.34 -17.96
C ALA A 190 2.02 -13.01 -17.88
N GLY A 191 1.51 -12.08 -17.07
CA GLY A 191 2.13 -10.77 -16.89
C GLY A 191 1.30 -9.85 -16.00
N TRP A 192 1.63 -8.56 -16.03
CA TRP A 192 1.16 -7.57 -15.07
C TRP A 192 0.45 -6.40 -15.74
N ILE A 193 -0.64 -5.97 -15.13
CA ILE A 193 -1.40 -4.76 -15.50
C ILE A 193 -1.32 -3.78 -14.33
N LEU A 194 -0.99 -2.52 -14.61
CA LEU A 194 -1.16 -1.41 -13.69
C LEU A 194 -2.63 -0.98 -13.74
N LEU A 195 -3.37 -1.12 -12.64
CA LEU A 195 -4.81 -0.89 -12.60
C LEU A 195 -5.16 0.55 -12.95
N GLY A 196 -4.35 1.51 -12.52
CA GLY A 196 -4.54 2.92 -12.87
C GLY A 196 -4.52 3.22 -14.37
N GLU A 197 -3.82 2.40 -15.19
CA GLU A 197 -3.74 2.61 -16.64
C GLU A 197 -4.98 2.15 -17.42
N ILE A 198 -5.82 1.30 -16.81
CA ILE A 198 -7.03 0.75 -17.46
C ILE A 198 -8.33 1.34 -16.93
N LYS A 199 -8.27 2.11 -15.84
CA LYS A 199 -9.44 2.65 -15.13
C LYS A 199 -10.40 3.43 -16.02
N GLU A 200 -9.88 4.21 -16.95
CA GLU A 200 -10.69 5.05 -17.85
C GLU A 200 -11.10 4.33 -19.15
N ASN A 201 -10.71 3.07 -19.33
CA ASN A 201 -11.02 2.33 -20.55
C ASN A 201 -12.35 1.55 -20.39
N PRO A 202 -13.40 1.86 -21.19
CA PRO A 202 -14.73 1.27 -21.04
C PRO A 202 -14.80 -0.25 -21.28
N ALA A 203 -13.75 -0.86 -21.81
CA ALA A 203 -13.64 -2.30 -21.90
C ALA A 203 -13.40 -3.01 -20.56
N PHE A 204 -13.06 -2.24 -19.51
CA PHE A 204 -12.80 -2.71 -18.15
C PHE A 204 -13.86 -2.11 -17.22
N ALA A 205 -14.78 -2.94 -16.77
CA ALA A 205 -15.79 -2.57 -15.77
C ALA A 205 -15.32 -2.95 -14.35
N ASP A 206 -16.01 -2.45 -13.35
CA ASP A 206 -15.79 -2.87 -11.97
C ASP A 206 -15.87 -4.40 -11.82
N PRO A 207 -15.12 -5.01 -10.90
CA PRO A 207 -15.08 -6.45 -10.76
C PRO A 207 -16.44 -7.00 -10.30
N ASN A 208 -17.08 -7.81 -11.14
CA ASN A 208 -18.29 -8.55 -10.77
C ASN A 208 -17.89 -9.78 -9.95
N VAL A 209 -18.10 -9.73 -8.64
CA VAL A 209 -17.70 -10.78 -7.71
C VAL A 209 -18.92 -11.37 -7.03
N PRO A 210 -19.20 -12.69 -7.20
CA PRO A 210 -20.32 -13.35 -6.54
C PRO A 210 -20.31 -13.15 -5.03
N GLY A 211 -21.43 -12.72 -4.48
CA GLY A 211 -21.59 -12.42 -3.05
C GLY A 211 -21.17 -10.99 -2.65
N TYR A 212 -20.73 -10.18 -3.62
CA TYR A 212 -20.54 -8.76 -3.45
C TYR A 212 -21.41 -8.00 -4.46
N GLY A 213 -22.29 -7.14 -3.98
CA GLY A 213 -23.17 -6.31 -4.84
C GLY A 213 -24.37 -7.02 -5.45
N GLU A 214 -24.57 -8.32 -5.23
CA GLU A 214 -25.69 -9.07 -5.81
C GLU A 214 -27.07 -8.80 -5.17
N ALA A 215 -27.13 -7.99 -4.10
CA ALA A 215 -28.38 -7.79 -3.35
C ALA A 215 -29.38 -6.85 -4.04
N SER A 216 -29.03 -6.17 -5.12
CA SER A 216 -29.89 -5.13 -5.73
C SER A 216 -30.65 -5.52 -6.99
N ASP A 217 -30.29 -6.61 -7.67
CA ASP A 217 -30.87 -6.95 -9.00
C ASP A 217 -31.94 -8.05 -9.00
N LYS A 218 -32.44 -8.45 -7.81
CA LYS A 218 -33.62 -9.33 -7.73
C LYS A 218 -34.80 -8.56 -7.16
N ARG A 219 -35.35 -7.63 -7.94
CA ARG A 219 -36.75 -7.18 -7.81
C ARG A 219 -37.43 -7.10 -9.17
#